data_abb25d3fc427e6294a0b61d4b8c5ed32
#
_entry.id   abb25d3fc427e6294a0b61d4b8c5ed32
#
_cell.length_a   1.000
_cell.length_b   1.000
_cell.length_c   1.000
_cell.angle_alpha   90.00
_cell.angle_beta   90.00
_cell.angle_gamma   90.00
#
_symmetry.space_group_name_H-M   'P 1'
#
loop_
_entity.id
_entity.type
_entity.pdbx_description
1 polymer ?
#
loop_
_entity_poly.entity_id
_entity_poly.type
_entity_poly.pdbx_seq_one_letter_code
_entity_poly.pdbx_strand_id
1 'polypeptide(L)'
;MSKKIGVIFGGPSPEHDISILTGLQSVRILSKKYEVSSIYWSKDNKWYLVDNLNESVDFLENKEIFKKNLELKFNENPGFYQKRKKIELDVVVNACHGGPGEDGSLQSLLNIFNIKYTGPDQISAQICMDKYAFCLLYTSPSPRDSRR
;
A
#
# COMPACT_ATOMS: atom_id res chain seq x y z
N MET A 1 -20.47 6.20 12.39
CA MET A 1 -19.21 6.86 11.99
C MET A 1 -18.75 6.32 10.66
N SER A 2 -18.31 7.20 9.76
CA SER A 2 -17.71 6.79 8.49
C SER A 2 -16.36 6.12 8.76
N LYS A 3 -16.06 5.01 8.05
CA LYS A 3 -14.75 4.37 8.12
C LYS A 3 -13.69 5.26 7.46
N LYS A 4 -12.51 5.31 8.06
CA LYS A 4 -11.32 6.01 7.57
C LYS A 4 -10.46 5.05 6.77
N ILE A 5 -10.42 5.28 5.47
CA ILE A 5 -9.70 4.41 4.53
C ILE A 5 -8.47 5.13 4.01
N GLY A 6 -7.31 4.47 4.12
CA GLY A 6 -6.11 4.88 3.39
C GLY A 6 -6.05 4.19 2.04
N VAL A 7 -5.64 4.88 1.01
CA VAL A 7 -5.26 4.28 -0.27
C VAL A 7 -3.78 4.57 -0.49
N ILE A 8 -2.97 3.50 -0.49
CA ILE A 8 -1.51 3.60 -0.72
C ILE A 8 -1.23 3.22 -2.16
N PHE A 9 -0.50 4.06 -2.87
CA PHE A 9 -0.13 3.87 -4.26
C PHE A 9 1.23 4.47 -4.59
N GLY A 10 1.80 4.07 -5.72
CA GLY A 10 3.14 4.42 -6.15
C GLY A 10 4.16 3.34 -5.77
N GLY A 11 5.12 3.69 -4.97
CA GLY A 11 6.20 2.82 -4.50
C GLY A 11 7.41 2.78 -5.41
N PRO A 12 8.58 2.36 -4.90
CA PRO A 12 9.82 2.23 -5.65
C PRO A 12 9.79 0.96 -6.54
N SER A 13 9.04 1.01 -7.62
CA SER A 13 8.79 -0.10 -8.54
C SER A 13 8.79 0.41 -9.97
N PRO A 14 9.15 -0.44 -10.96
CA PRO A 14 8.97 -0.12 -12.38
C PRO A 14 7.51 0.18 -12.76
N GLU A 15 6.56 -0.38 -12.00
CA GLU A 15 5.12 -0.20 -12.21
C GLU A 15 4.52 0.98 -11.42
N HIS A 16 5.36 1.89 -10.96
CA HIS A 16 4.98 3.06 -10.16
C HIS A 16 3.86 3.89 -10.78
N ASP A 17 3.97 4.18 -12.06
CA ASP A 17 3.01 5.06 -12.76
C ASP A 17 1.65 4.38 -12.94
N ILE A 18 1.62 3.07 -13.19
CA ILE A 18 0.38 2.27 -13.24
C ILE A 18 -0.28 2.24 -11.85
N SER A 19 0.51 2.12 -10.80
CA SER A 19 0.02 2.17 -9.42
C SER A 19 -0.66 3.50 -9.11
N ILE A 20 -0.15 4.62 -9.60
CA ILE A 20 -0.79 5.94 -9.44
C ILE A 20 -2.20 5.93 -10.05
N LEU A 21 -2.36 5.43 -11.27
CA LEU A 21 -3.67 5.33 -11.92
C LEU A 21 -4.66 4.48 -11.12
N THR A 22 -4.23 3.30 -10.67
CA THR A 22 -5.03 2.40 -9.83
C THR A 22 -5.43 3.07 -8.52
N GLY A 23 -4.49 3.75 -7.87
CA GLY A 23 -4.72 4.47 -6.61
C GLY A 23 -5.75 5.58 -6.77
N LEU A 24 -5.60 6.42 -7.78
CA LEU A 24 -6.52 7.53 -8.05
C LEU A 24 -7.94 7.04 -8.39
N GLN A 25 -8.07 5.97 -9.15
CA GLN A 25 -9.38 5.34 -9.41
C GLN A 25 -10.02 4.84 -8.11
N SER A 26 -9.25 4.15 -7.27
CA SER A 26 -9.71 3.65 -5.97
C SER A 26 -10.17 4.79 -5.08
N VAL A 27 -9.39 5.88 -4.99
CA VAL A 27 -9.73 7.08 -4.22
C VAL A 27 -11.05 7.68 -4.68
N ARG A 28 -11.25 7.86 -5.98
CA ARG A 28 -12.47 8.44 -6.56
C ARG A 28 -13.73 7.62 -6.25
N ILE A 29 -13.60 6.30 -6.30
CA ILE A 29 -14.72 5.40 -5.99
C ILE A 29 -15.04 5.41 -4.50
N LEU A 30 -14.01 5.25 -3.66
CA LEU A 30 -14.17 5.12 -2.21
C LEU A 30 -14.60 6.43 -1.54
N SER A 31 -14.14 7.57 -2.05
CA SER A 31 -14.49 8.91 -1.51
C SER A 31 -15.99 9.24 -1.63
N LYS A 32 -16.73 8.52 -2.45
CA LYS A 32 -18.19 8.66 -2.54
C LYS A 32 -18.92 8.18 -1.28
N LYS A 33 -18.29 7.31 -0.48
CA LYS A 33 -18.93 6.64 0.65
C LYS A 33 -18.14 6.73 1.96
N TYR A 34 -16.83 6.91 1.89
CA TYR A 34 -15.93 6.84 3.03
C TYR A 34 -15.06 8.09 3.13
N GLU A 35 -14.50 8.31 4.33
CA GLU A 35 -13.43 9.27 4.53
C GLU A 35 -12.11 8.66 4.03
N VAL A 36 -11.56 9.19 2.94
CA VAL A 36 -10.38 8.64 2.28
C VAL A 36 -9.16 9.53 2.45
N SER A 37 -8.05 8.93 2.86
CA SER A 37 -6.72 9.53 2.87
C SER A 37 -5.88 8.94 1.74
N SER A 38 -5.50 9.75 0.77
CA SER A 38 -4.62 9.35 -0.34
C SER A 38 -3.17 9.45 0.10
N ILE A 39 -2.48 8.31 0.17
CA ILE A 39 -1.08 8.21 0.60
C ILE A 39 -0.23 7.83 -0.60
N TYR A 40 0.57 8.78 -1.06
CA TYR A 40 1.50 8.58 -2.16
C TYR A 40 2.88 8.15 -1.66
N TRP A 41 3.35 7.04 -2.14
CA TRP A 41 4.69 6.51 -1.90
C TRP A 41 5.56 6.78 -3.13
N SER A 42 6.55 7.67 -2.99
CA SER A 42 7.41 8.07 -4.11
C SER A 42 8.46 7.01 -4.47
N LYS A 43 9.07 7.16 -5.63
CA LYS A 43 10.16 6.27 -6.10
C LYS A 43 11.39 6.33 -5.19
N ASP A 44 11.62 7.44 -4.50
CA ASP A 44 12.72 7.66 -3.55
C ASP A 44 12.34 7.35 -2.10
N ASN A 45 11.33 6.51 -1.90
CA ASN A 45 10.88 6.02 -0.58
C ASN A 45 10.36 7.09 0.38
N LYS A 46 9.85 8.20 -0.13
CA LYS A 46 9.17 9.20 0.69
C LYS A 46 7.66 9.03 0.62
N TRP A 47 6.99 9.52 1.63
CA TRP A 47 5.55 9.37 1.81
C TRP A 47 4.88 10.74 1.86
N TYR A 48 3.76 10.88 1.18
CA TYR A 48 3.03 12.13 1.11
C TYR A 48 1.53 11.91 1.25
N LEU A 49 0.88 12.81 1.98
CA LEU A 49 -0.58 12.90 1.96
C LEU A 49 -0.97 13.82 0.80
N VAL A 50 -1.71 13.31 -0.15
CA VAL A 50 -2.08 14.04 -1.38
C VAL A 50 -3.58 14.32 -1.42
N ASP A 51 -3.97 15.28 -2.23
CA ASP A 51 -5.37 15.63 -2.41
C ASP A 51 -6.10 14.53 -3.20
N ASN A 52 -7.33 14.20 -2.79
CA ASN A 52 -8.14 13.17 -3.44
C ASN A 52 -8.62 13.54 -4.85
N LEU A 53 -8.49 14.80 -5.26
CA LEU A 53 -8.87 15.31 -6.57
C LEU A 53 -7.70 15.39 -7.56
N ASN A 54 -6.51 14.99 -7.16
CA ASN A 54 -5.34 15.00 -8.04
C ASN A 54 -5.53 14.09 -9.26
N GLU A 55 -4.91 14.49 -10.35
CA GLU A 55 -4.81 13.70 -11.58
C GLU A 55 -3.41 13.07 -11.70
N SER A 56 -3.27 12.06 -12.56
CA SER A 56 -1.99 11.36 -12.72
C SER A 56 -0.85 12.29 -13.19
N VAL A 57 -1.14 13.27 -14.01
CA VAL A 57 -0.18 14.27 -14.49
C VAL A 57 0.41 15.12 -13.38
N ASP A 58 -0.35 15.36 -12.30
CA ASP A 58 0.13 16.13 -11.15
C ASP A 58 1.36 15.52 -10.48
N PHE A 59 1.50 14.19 -10.55
CA PHE A 59 2.64 13.46 -9.98
C PHE A 59 3.93 13.61 -10.79
N LEU A 60 3.84 14.11 -12.02
CA LEU A 60 4.98 14.39 -12.88
C LEU A 60 5.46 15.84 -12.76
N GLU A 61 4.54 16.79 -12.64
CA GLU A 61 4.81 18.22 -12.82
C GLU A 61 4.49 19.09 -11.60
N ASN A 62 3.59 18.66 -10.73
CA ASN A 62 3.06 19.49 -9.65
C ASN A 62 3.83 19.35 -8.34
N LYS A 63 4.57 20.39 -7.97
CA LYS A 63 5.30 20.46 -6.69
C LYS A 63 4.39 20.49 -5.45
N GLU A 64 3.10 20.78 -5.60
CA GLU A 64 2.13 20.78 -4.50
C GLU A 64 1.97 19.42 -3.84
N ILE A 65 2.10 18.33 -4.62
CA ILE A 65 2.06 16.94 -4.15
C ILE A 65 3.06 16.68 -3.01
N PHE A 66 4.22 17.31 -3.08
CA PHE A 66 5.31 17.09 -2.13
C PHE A 66 5.26 17.99 -0.88
N LYS A 67 4.22 18.80 -0.71
CA LYS A 67 4.12 19.72 0.44
C LYS A 67 3.71 19.05 1.74
N LYS A 68 2.88 18.01 1.68
CA LYS A 68 2.35 17.33 2.86
C LYS A 68 3.12 16.03 3.12
N ASN A 69 4.37 16.16 3.51
CA ASN A 69 5.22 15.01 3.85
C ASN A 69 4.65 14.23 5.03
N LEU A 70 4.66 12.91 4.92
CA LEU A 70 4.31 11.99 6.00
C LEU A 70 5.58 11.36 6.56
N GLU A 71 5.64 11.28 7.88
CA GLU A 71 6.67 10.57 8.62
C GLU A 71 6.12 9.22 9.10
N LEU A 72 6.94 8.18 8.99
CA LEU A 72 6.67 6.89 9.62
C LEU A 72 7.22 6.94 11.03
N LYS A 73 6.38 6.76 12.04
CA LYS A 73 6.81 6.71 13.44
C LYS A 73 6.60 5.32 14.02
N PHE A 74 7.62 4.82 14.71
CA PHE A 74 7.68 3.50 15.32
C PHE A 74 7.73 3.58 16.86
N ASN A 75 7.04 4.57 17.41
CA ASN A 75 6.93 4.81 18.84
C ASN A 75 5.77 4.00 19.48
N GLU A 76 5.33 4.37 20.65
CA GLU A 76 4.20 3.73 21.37
C GLU A 76 2.87 3.79 20.60
N ASN A 77 2.71 4.75 19.67
CA ASN A 77 1.56 4.87 18.80
C ASN A 77 2.02 4.91 17.33
N PRO A 78 2.43 3.77 16.76
CA PRO A 78 3.06 3.72 15.46
C PRO A 78 2.10 4.05 14.32
N GLY A 79 2.61 4.59 13.22
CA GLY A 79 1.80 4.91 12.05
C GLY A 79 2.34 6.04 11.19
N PHE A 80 1.47 6.54 10.32
CA PHE A 80 1.75 7.68 9.45
C PHE A 80 1.41 8.98 10.17
N TYR A 81 2.33 9.93 10.13
CA TYR A 81 2.18 11.23 10.79
C TYR A 81 2.41 12.37 9.82
N GLN A 82 1.51 13.34 9.85
CA GLN A 82 1.73 14.65 9.26
C GLN A 82 2.13 15.62 10.38
N LYS A 83 3.41 15.98 10.45
CA LYS A 83 3.99 16.74 11.57
C LYS A 83 3.78 15.99 12.90
N ARG A 84 2.89 16.48 13.76
CA ARG A 84 2.58 15.88 15.06
C ARG A 84 1.26 15.10 15.07
N LYS A 85 0.47 15.19 14.00
CA LYS A 85 -0.86 14.57 13.91
C LYS A 85 -0.75 13.21 13.23
N LYS A 86 -1.20 12.16 13.90
CA LYS A 86 -1.35 10.83 13.32
C LYS A 86 -2.50 10.83 12.31
N ILE A 87 -2.29 10.16 11.20
CA ILE A 87 -3.35 9.85 10.23
C ILE A 87 -4.06 8.59 10.72
N GLU A 88 -5.30 8.75 11.15
CA GLU A 88 -6.11 7.63 11.63
C GLU A 88 -6.66 6.84 10.44
N LEU A 89 -6.40 5.53 10.43
CA LEU A 89 -6.80 4.62 9.36
C LEU A 89 -7.39 3.34 9.96
N ASP A 90 -8.60 3.00 9.55
CA ASP A 90 -9.24 1.72 9.92
C ASP A 90 -8.76 0.59 9.02
N VAL A 91 -8.53 0.90 7.74
CA VAL A 91 -8.05 -0.05 6.73
C VAL A 91 -7.30 0.69 5.63
N VAL A 92 -6.31 0.01 5.06
CA VAL A 92 -5.57 0.47 3.88
C VAL A 92 -5.94 -0.38 2.67
N VAL A 93 -6.27 0.29 1.58
CA VAL A 93 -6.34 -0.31 0.24
C VAL A 93 -4.94 -0.22 -0.38
N ASN A 94 -4.33 -1.36 -0.62
CA ASN A 94 -3.04 -1.45 -1.28
C ASN A 94 -3.26 -1.40 -2.80
N ALA A 95 -2.94 -0.27 -3.41
CA ALA A 95 -2.99 -0.06 -4.85
C ALA A 95 -1.61 -0.07 -5.51
N CYS A 96 -0.57 -0.54 -4.80
CA CYS A 96 0.77 -0.68 -5.35
C CYS A 96 0.86 -1.86 -6.33
N HIS A 97 1.71 -1.71 -7.32
CA HIS A 97 2.04 -2.74 -8.30
C HIS A 97 3.55 -3.00 -8.29
N GLY A 98 3.91 -4.27 -8.14
CA GLY A 98 5.29 -4.73 -8.12
C GLY A 98 6.10 -4.24 -6.91
N GLY A 99 7.34 -4.69 -6.82
CA GLY A 99 8.30 -4.28 -5.80
C GLY A 99 7.79 -4.41 -4.37
N PRO A 100 8.18 -3.51 -3.47
CA PRO A 100 7.88 -3.62 -2.05
C PRO A 100 6.39 -3.44 -1.70
N GLY A 101 5.57 -3.01 -2.65
CA GLY A 101 4.11 -2.97 -2.48
C GLY A 101 3.44 -4.33 -2.58
N GLU A 102 4.08 -5.30 -3.27
CA GLU A 102 3.53 -6.65 -3.50
C GLU A 102 4.39 -7.78 -2.91
N ASP A 103 5.64 -7.54 -2.53
CA ASP A 103 6.56 -8.57 -2.04
C ASP A 103 6.44 -8.86 -0.53
N GLY A 104 5.50 -8.27 0.16
CA GLY A 104 5.29 -8.42 1.60
C GLY A 104 5.88 -7.29 2.45
N SER A 105 6.68 -6.39 1.88
CA SER A 105 7.33 -5.30 2.63
C SER A 105 6.30 -4.29 3.16
N LEU A 106 5.39 -3.82 2.31
CA LEU A 106 4.31 -2.91 2.74
C LEU A 106 3.38 -3.58 3.74
N GLN A 107 3.06 -4.85 3.54
CA GLN A 107 2.24 -5.64 4.45
C GLN A 107 2.88 -5.75 5.83
N SER A 108 4.20 -5.97 5.87
CA SER A 108 4.97 -6.00 7.13
C SER A 108 4.91 -4.65 7.87
N LEU A 109 5.05 -3.55 7.14
CA LEU A 109 4.94 -2.19 7.71
C LEU A 109 3.55 -1.96 8.31
N LEU A 110 2.49 -2.31 7.58
CA LEU A 110 1.11 -2.14 8.04
C LEU A 110 0.79 -3.05 9.23
N ASN A 111 1.37 -4.25 9.30
CA ASN A 111 1.27 -5.12 10.47
C ASN A 111 1.92 -4.47 11.71
N ILE A 112 3.10 -3.87 11.57
CA ILE A 112 3.77 -3.13 12.66
C ILE A 112 2.90 -1.96 13.14
N PHE A 113 2.23 -1.29 12.21
CA PHE A 113 1.33 -0.18 12.52
C PHE A 113 -0.05 -0.62 13.03
N ASN A 114 -0.30 -1.94 13.08
CA ASN A 114 -1.60 -2.52 13.44
C ASN A 114 -2.74 -1.98 12.57
N ILE A 115 -2.48 -1.77 11.30
CA ILE A 115 -3.46 -1.32 10.30
C ILE A 115 -3.86 -2.49 9.42
N LYS A 116 -5.16 -2.75 9.29
CA LYS A 116 -5.69 -3.74 8.35
C LYS A 116 -5.49 -3.28 6.91
N TYR A 117 -5.32 -4.22 6.00
CA TYR A 117 -5.10 -3.92 4.59
C TYR A 117 -5.77 -4.94 3.67
N THR A 118 -5.96 -4.55 2.42
CA THR A 118 -6.50 -5.42 1.36
C THR A 118 -5.38 -6.23 0.71
N GLY A 119 -5.74 -7.40 0.17
CA GLY A 119 -4.81 -8.27 -0.52
C GLY A 119 -4.21 -9.35 0.38
N PRO A 120 -3.19 -10.07 -0.10
CA PRO A 120 -2.55 -11.16 0.62
C PRO A 120 -1.80 -10.65 1.85
N ASP A 121 -1.62 -11.53 2.83
CA ASP A 121 -0.73 -11.27 3.95
C ASP A 121 0.75 -11.26 3.51
N GLN A 122 1.64 -10.88 4.40
CA GLN A 122 3.06 -10.74 4.08
C GLN A 122 3.70 -12.05 3.61
N ILE A 123 3.33 -13.20 4.20
CA ILE A 123 3.90 -14.50 3.86
C ILE A 123 3.44 -14.94 2.47
N SER A 124 2.14 -14.84 2.20
CA SER A 124 1.57 -15.15 0.90
C SER A 124 2.14 -14.24 -0.20
N ALA A 125 2.28 -12.95 0.09
CA ALA A 125 2.87 -12.00 -0.85
C ALA A 125 4.32 -12.36 -1.20
N GLN A 126 5.16 -12.68 -0.21
CA GLN A 126 6.55 -13.09 -0.41
C GLN A 126 6.65 -14.36 -1.27
N ILE A 127 5.86 -15.38 -0.96
CA ILE A 127 5.88 -16.65 -1.69
C ILE A 127 5.43 -16.45 -3.14
N CYS A 128 4.37 -15.65 -3.37
CA CYS A 128 3.85 -15.42 -4.71
C CYS A 128 4.80 -14.59 -5.58
N MET A 129 5.60 -13.71 -5.00
CA MET A 129 6.59 -12.91 -5.73
C MET A 129 7.90 -13.67 -5.98
N ASP A 130 8.22 -14.68 -5.18
CA ASP A 130 9.35 -15.58 -5.40
C ASP A 130 8.94 -16.75 -6.28
N LYS A 131 9.29 -16.69 -7.57
CA LYS A 131 8.93 -17.73 -8.55
C LYS A 131 9.47 -19.10 -8.19
N TYR A 132 10.63 -19.16 -7.53
CA TYR A 132 11.22 -20.43 -7.11
C TYR A 132 10.45 -21.03 -5.93
N ALA A 133 10.19 -20.26 -4.90
CA ALA A 133 9.39 -20.68 -3.75
C ALA A 133 7.97 -21.08 -4.16
N PHE A 134 7.36 -20.30 -5.05
CA PHE A 134 6.04 -20.61 -5.61
C PHE A 134 6.02 -21.93 -6.38
N CYS A 135 7.01 -22.18 -7.24
CA CYS A 135 7.16 -23.46 -7.95
C CYS A 135 7.31 -24.63 -6.98
N LEU A 136 8.14 -24.50 -5.94
CA LEU A 136 8.31 -25.56 -4.94
C LEU A 136 7.00 -25.85 -4.19
N LEU A 137 6.24 -24.83 -3.84
CA LEU A 137 4.95 -25.01 -3.18
C LEU A 137 3.96 -25.79 -4.04
N TYR A 138 3.90 -25.51 -5.34
CA TYR A 138 3.00 -26.18 -6.28
C TYR A 138 3.45 -27.60 -6.66
N THR A 139 4.75 -27.87 -6.65
CA THR A 139 5.32 -29.18 -7.02
C THR A 139 5.52 -30.10 -5.81
N SER A 140 5.43 -29.60 -4.60
CA SER A 140 5.51 -30.42 -3.39
C SER A 140 4.29 -31.31 -3.29
N PRO A 141 4.48 -32.65 -3.07
CA PRO A 141 3.37 -33.57 -2.91
C PRO A 141 2.54 -33.17 -1.69
N SER A 142 1.24 -32.98 -1.89
CA SER A 142 0.35 -32.74 -0.78
C SER A 142 0.14 -33.98 0.07
N PRO A 143 -0.20 -33.87 1.36
CA PRO A 143 -0.56 -35.02 2.19
C PRO A 143 -1.72 -35.87 1.61
N ARG A 144 -2.50 -35.31 0.70
CA ARG A 144 -3.56 -36.03 -0.03
C ARG A 144 -3.00 -36.93 -1.14
N ASP A 145 -1.87 -36.54 -1.75
CA ASP A 145 -1.24 -37.31 -2.85
C ASP A 145 -0.46 -38.50 -2.33
N SER A 146 -0.06 -38.52 -1.07
CA SER A 146 0.64 -39.63 -0.42
C SER A 146 -0.30 -40.79 -0.03
N ARG A 147 -1.60 -40.69 -0.25
CA ARG A 147 -2.61 -41.71 0.02
C ARG A 147 -3.03 -42.52 -1.21
N ARG A 148 -2.35 -42.36 -2.31
CA ARG A 148 -2.58 -43.15 -3.53
C ARG A 148 -1.68 -44.38 -3.60
#